data_72d48aa1717ef7460ba28bafbe2faf9a
#
_entry.id   72d48aa1717ef7460ba28bafbe2faf9a
#
_cell.length_a   1.000
_cell.length_b   1.000
_cell.length_c   1.000
_cell.angle_alpha   90.00
_cell.angle_beta   90.00
_cell.angle_gamma   90.00
#
_symmetry.space_group_name_H-M   'P 1'
#
loop_
_entity.id
_entity.type
_entity.pdbx_description
1 polymer ?
#
loop_
_entity_poly.entity_id
_entity_poly.type
_entity_poly.pdbx_seq_one_letter_code
_entity_poly.pdbx_strand_id
1 'polypeptide(L)'
;ASEIASLHNLSYYINKGERYGIPVLGVVAVGKEMERTTRYFALATRLLAEQGAHIIKTYYCENFEQITAACPVPIVIAGGKKVPEPEALDMAYRAVNEGAAGVDMGRNVLQAECPSAMLQAIRMVVHENVKPEAAYKAYQTLMKDVK
;
A
#
# COMPACT_ATOMS: atom_id res chain seq x y z
N ALA A 1 4.24 -23.20 9.72
CA ALA A 1 3.79 -23.22 11.13
C ALA A 1 3.23 -21.86 11.60
N SER A 2 3.65 -20.74 10.99
CA SER A 2 3.20 -19.40 11.38
C SER A 2 1.90 -18.95 10.71
N GLU A 3 1.53 -19.50 9.57
CA GLU A 3 0.37 -19.05 8.78
C GLU A 3 -0.95 -19.26 9.51
N ILE A 4 -1.22 -20.46 10.01
CA ILE A 4 -2.45 -20.77 10.75
C ILE A 4 -2.58 -19.88 11.99
N ALA A 5 -1.49 -19.69 12.75
CA ALA A 5 -1.47 -18.82 13.91
C ALA A 5 -1.75 -17.34 13.52
N SER A 6 -1.22 -16.87 12.38
CA SER A 6 -1.46 -15.53 11.87
C SER A 6 -2.93 -15.32 11.47
N LEU A 7 -3.56 -16.32 10.85
CA LEU A 7 -4.98 -16.28 10.49
C LEU A 7 -5.88 -16.26 11.73
N HIS A 8 -5.58 -17.09 12.73
CA HIS A 8 -6.29 -17.06 14.01
C HIS A 8 -6.17 -15.69 14.71
N ASN A 9 -4.96 -15.12 14.74
CA ASN A 9 -4.74 -13.80 15.31
C ASN A 9 -5.51 -12.71 14.55
N LEU A 10 -5.53 -12.76 13.22
CA LEU A 10 -6.30 -11.81 12.42
C LEU A 10 -7.80 -11.88 12.78
N SER A 11 -8.40 -13.07 12.78
CA SER A 11 -9.80 -13.24 13.17
C SER A 11 -10.08 -12.75 14.59
N TYR A 12 -9.18 -13.00 15.53
CA TYR A 12 -9.29 -12.48 16.90
C TYR A 12 -9.33 -10.94 16.93
N TYR A 13 -8.39 -10.26 16.21
CA TYR A 13 -8.34 -8.81 16.18
C TYR A 13 -9.50 -8.20 15.41
N ILE A 14 -10.00 -8.83 14.35
CA ILE A 14 -11.21 -8.41 13.63
C ILE A 14 -12.40 -8.39 14.59
N ASN A 15 -12.66 -9.50 15.30
CA ASN A 15 -13.74 -9.57 16.28
C ASN A 15 -13.61 -8.54 17.42
N LYS A 16 -12.37 -8.22 17.81
CA LYS A 16 -12.12 -7.16 18.80
C LYS A 16 -12.37 -5.78 18.22
N GLY A 17 -11.86 -5.52 17.01
CA GLY A 17 -12.06 -4.26 16.29
C GLY A 17 -13.55 -3.93 16.13
N GLU A 18 -14.35 -4.91 15.69
CA GLU A 18 -15.80 -4.75 15.53
C GLU A 18 -16.48 -4.30 16.83
N ARG A 19 -16.13 -4.90 17.97
CA ARG A 19 -16.70 -4.52 19.27
C ARG A 19 -16.43 -3.09 19.67
N TYR A 20 -15.34 -2.49 19.18
CA TYR A 20 -14.92 -1.12 19.52
C TYR A 20 -15.10 -0.13 18.35
N GLY A 21 -15.66 -0.58 17.23
CA GLY A 21 -15.81 0.25 16.03
C GLY A 21 -14.48 0.64 15.38
N ILE A 22 -13.42 -0.18 15.55
CA ILE A 22 -12.09 0.07 15.01
C ILE A 22 -11.86 -0.82 13.80
N PRO A 23 -11.64 -0.26 12.59
CA PRO A 23 -11.33 -1.05 11.41
C PRO A 23 -9.97 -1.75 11.55
N VAL A 24 -9.91 -2.99 11.06
CA VAL A 24 -8.69 -3.82 11.10
C VAL A 24 -8.09 -3.91 9.70
N LEU A 25 -6.81 -3.58 9.60
CA LEU A 25 -6.02 -3.71 8.38
C LEU A 25 -5.29 -5.06 8.38
N GLY A 26 -5.61 -5.92 7.42
CA GLY A 26 -4.91 -7.16 7.16
C GLY A 26 -3.65 -6.93 6.32
N VAL A 27 -2.51 -7.51 6.71
CA VAL A 27 -1.25 -7.35 5.99
C VAL A 27 -0.85 -8.66 5.34
N VAL A 28 -0.71 -8.66 4.01
CA VAL A 28 -0.10 -9.76 3.27
C VAL A 28 1.41 -9.61 3.36
N ALA A 29 2.05 -10.50 4.11
CA ALA A 29 3.50 -10.59 4.21
C ALA A 29 4.02 -11.76 3.37
N VAL A 30 5.08 -11.52 2.61
CA VAL A 30 5.80 -12.56 1.85
C VAL A 30 7.16 -12.81 2.47
N GLY A 31 7.52 -14.07 2.62
CA GLY A 31 8.86 -14.48 3.01
C GLY A 31 9.91 -14.01 2.01
N LYS A 32 11.19 -13.98 2.43
CA LYS A 32 12.29 -13.51 1.57
C LYS A 32 12.45 -14.35 0.29
N GLU A 33 12.10 -15.62 0.36
CA GLU A 33 12.25 -16.62 -0.72
C GLU A 33 10.95 -16.85 -1.51
N MET A 34 9.86 -16.16 -1.15
CA MET A 34 8.58 -16.30 -1.84
C MET A 34 8.50 -15.34 -3.02
N GLU A 35 8.03 -15.84 -4.15
CA GLU A 35 7.74 -15.04 -5.33
C GLU A 35 6.55 -14.12 -5.09
N ARG A 36 6.67 -12.89 -5.58
CA ARG A 36 5.62 -11.85 -5.50
C ARG A 36 4.77 -11.90 -6.76
N THR A 37 4.01 -12.98 -6.91
CA THR A 37 3.15 -13.18 -8.08
C THR A 37 1.76 -12.60 -7.88
N THR A 38 1.14 -12.14 -8.96
CA THR A 38 -0.26 -11.69 -9.00
C THR A 38 -1.21 -12.75 -8.42
N ARG A 39 -1.01 -14.02 -8.80
CA ARG A 39 -1.83 -15.15 -8.30
C ARG A 39 -1.76 -15.28 -6.77
N TYR A 40 -0.55 -15.20 -6.20
CA TYR A 40 -0.39 -15.29 -4.75
C TYR A 40 -1.06 -14.14 -4.04
N PHE A 41 -0.84 -12.90 -4.52
CA PHE A 41 -1.44 -11.72 -3.89
C PHE A 41 -2.96 -11.67 -4.05
N ALA A 42 -3.51 -12.07 -5.21
CA ALA A 42 -4.96 -12.16 -5.39
C ALA A 42 -5.59 -13.16 -4.41
N LEU A 43 -4.97 -14.33 -4.23
CA LEU A 43 -5.44 -15.32 -3.26
C LEU A 43 -5.31 -14.82 -1.81
N ALA A 44 -4.15 -14.29 -1.44
CA ALA A 44 -3.89 -13.86 -0.07
C ALA A 44 -4.75 -12.66 0.33
N THR A 45 -4.92 -11.66 -0.53
CA THR A 45 -5.79 -10.51 -0.26
C THR A 45 -7.25 -10.94 -0.13
N ARG A 46 -7.72 -11.83 -1.02
CA ARG A 46 -9.07 -12.38 -0.95
C ARG A 46 -9.31 -13.14 0.34
N LEU A 47 -8.37 -13.97 0.76
CA LEU A 47 -8.45 -14.75 2.01
C LEU A 47 -8.60 -13.83 3.23
N LEU A 48 -7.79 -12.75 3.31
CA LEU A 48 -7.87 -11.81 4.43
C LEU A 48 -9.18 -11.02 4.42
N ALA A 49 -9.69 -10.65 3.23
CA ALA A 49 -10.98 -9.98 3.09
C ALA A 49 -12.14 -10.88 3.54
N GLU A 50 -12.13 -12.16 3.14
CA GLU A 50 -13.16 -13.13 3.53
C GLU A 50 -13.15 -13.46 5.04
N GLN A 51 -12.01 -13.24 5.70
CA GLN A 51 -11.94 -13.31 7.16
C GLN A 51 -12.52 -12.08 7.87
N GLY A 52 -12.85 -11.02 7.13
CA GLY A 52 -13.43 -9.79 7.67
C GLY A 52 -12.47 -8.62 7.83
N ALA A 53 -11.26 -8.66 7.25
CA ALA A 53 -10.39 -7.49 7.24
C ALA A 53 -11.07 -6.35 6.46
N HIS A 54 -11.04 -5.14 7.01
CA HIS A 54 -11.71 -3.98 6.45
C HIS A 54 -10.88 -3.29 5.35
N ILE A 55 -9.58 -3.39 5.45
CA ILE A 55 -8.59 -2.85 4.51
C ILE A 55 -7.46 -3.87 4.41
N ILE A 56 -6.84 -3.98 3.24
CA ILE A 56 -5.71 -4.89 3.06
C ILE A 56 -4.50 -4.12 2.57
N LYS A 57 -3.35 -4.43 3.17
CA LYS A 57 -2.04 -3.96 2.73
C LYS A 57 -1.29 -5.08 2.05
N THR A 58 -0.85 -4.83 0.82
CA THR A 58 -0.02 -5.77 0.06
C THR A 58 1.08 -5.05 -0.70
N TYR A 59 1.95 -5.78 -1.40
CA TYR A 59 2.95 -5.20 -2.28
C TYR A 59 2.39 -4.98 -3.68
N TYR A 60 2.86 -3.93 -4.35
CA TYR A 60 2.62 -3.73 -5.76
C TYR A 60 3.39 -4.79 -6.59
N CYS A 61 2.77 -5.31 -7.63
CA CYS A 61 3.37 -6.22 -8.62
C CYS A 61 2.72 -6.00 -9.99
N GLU A 62 3.20 -6.71 -11.00
CA GLU A 62 2.60 -6.68 -12.34
C GLU A 62 1.15 -7.15 -12.34
N ASN A 63 0.33 -6.60 -13.24
CA ASN A 63 -1.10 -6.89 -13.37
C ASN A 63 -1.88 -6.68 -12.06
N PHE A 64 -1.57 -5.61 -11.34
CA PHE A 64 -2.15 -5.32 -10.02
C PHE A 64 -3.66 -5.13 -10.07
N GLU A 65 -4.21 -4.70 -11.19
CA GLU A 65 -5.66 -4.59 -11.46
C GLU A 65 -6.41 -5.93 -11.26
N GLN A 66 -5.73 -7.07 -11.48
CA GLN A 66 -6.34 -8.38 -11.22
C GLN A 66 -6.48 -8.65 -9.72
N ILE A 67 -5.56 -8.11 -8.92
CA ILE A 67 -5.58 -8.26 -7.46
C ILE A 67 -6.70 -7.38 -6.88
N THR A 68 -6.77 -6.13 -7.32
CA THR A 68 -7.81 -5.19 -6.86
C THR A 68 -9.21 -5.64 -7.28
N ALA A 69 -9.36 -6.17 -8.49
CA ALA A 69 -10.63 -6.74 -8.97
C ALA A 69 -11.07 -8.00 -8.19
N ALA A 70 -10.11 -8.79 -7.70
CA ALA A 70 -10.40 -10.02 -6.94
C ALA A 70 -10.73 -9.77 -5.47
N CYS A 71 -10.37 -8.61 -4.92
CA CYS A 71 -10.52 -8.29 -3.50
C CYS A 71 -11.72 -7.38 -3.25
N PRO A 72 -12.68 -7.78 -2.41
CA PRO A 72 -13.91 -7.01 -2.18
C PRO A 72 -13.76 -5.83 -1.22
N VAL A 73 -12.58 -5.62 -0.64
CA VAL A 73 -12.31 -4.51 0.28
C VAL A 73 -11.17 -3.65 -0.25
N PRO A 74 -11.03 -2.38 0.20
CA PRO A 74 -9.97 -1.50 -0.25
C PRO A 74 -8.57 -2.09 -0.03
N ILE A 75 -7.69 -1.95 -1.02
CA ILE A 75 -6.28 -2.33 -0.93
C ILE A 75 -5.41 -1.10 -0.91
N VAL A 76 -4.43 -1.06 0.00
CA VAL A 76 -3.33 -0.09 -0.01
C VAL A 76 -2.01 -0.80 -0.28
N ILE A 77 -1.11 -0.15 -1.04
CA ILE A 77 0.19 -0.77 -1.33
C ILE A 77 1.25 -0.40 -0.30
N ALA A 78 2.08 -1.38 0.04
CA ALA A 78 3.30 -1.17 0.81
C ALA A 78 4.42 -0.60 -0.07
N GLY A 79 5.14 0.40 0.42
CA GLY A 79 6.26 1.01 -0.30
C GLY A 79 7.50 0.13 -0.46
N GLY A 80 7.58 -0.98 0.25
CA GLY A 80 8.72 -1.89 0.16
C GLY A 80 10.04 -1.28 0.67
N LYS A 81 11.14 -1.56 -0.01
CA LYS A 81 12.45 -0.94 0.24
C LYS A 81 12.41 0.54 -0.21
N LYS A 82 13.32 1.36 0.35
CA LYS A 82 13.56 2.72 -0.18
C LYS A 82 14.02 2.62 -1.63
N VAL A 83 13.35 3.38 -2.48
CA VAL A 83 13.69 3.62 -3.88
C VAL A 83 13.83 5.12 -4.12
N PRO A 84 14.39 5.59 -5.25
CA PRO A 84 14.38 7.00 -5.62
C PRO A 84 12.97 7.60 -5.59
N GLU A 85 12.85 8.88 -5.25
CA GLU A 85 11.58 9.58 -5.12
C GLU A 85 10.70 9.50 -6.39
N PRO A 86 11.24 9.68 -7.62
CA PRO A 86 10.45 9.51 -8.84
C PRO A 86 9.86 8.10 -8.99
N GLU A 87 10.61 7.07 -8.64
CA GLU A 87 10.15 5.68 -8.71
C GLU A 87 9.06 5.38 -7.69
N ALA A 88 9.17 5.96 -6.48
CA ALA A 88 8.14 5.82 -5.46
C ALA A 88 6.82 6.50 -5.88
N LEU A 89 6.90 7.67 -6.53
CA LEU A 89 5.75 8.38 -7.09
C LEU A 89 5.12 7.62 -8.26
N ASP A 90 5.93 7.04 -9.15
CA ASP A 90 5.44 6.21 -10.25
C ASP A 90 4.73 4.95 -9.73
N MET A 91 5.33 4.27 -8.76
CA MET A 91 4.70 3.10 -8.14
C MET A 91 3.35 3.45 -7.49
N ALA A 92 3.27 4.58 -6.78
CA ALA A 92 2.04 5.06 -6.18
C ALA A 92 0.97 5.37 -7.24
N TYR A 93 1.36 6.06 -8.32
CA TYR A 93 0.48 6.42 -9.43
C TYR A 93 -0.09 5.19 -10.14
N ARG A 94 0.78 4.26 -10.51
CA ARG A 94 0.37 3.01 -11.16
C ARG A 94 -0.58 2.21 -10.28
N ALA A 95 -0.22 2.02 -9.01
CA ALA A 95 -1.07 1.27 -8.08
C ALA A 95 -2.48 1.85 -7.95
N VAL A 96 -2.61 3.19 -7.82
CA VAL A 96 -3.92 3.86 -7.73
C VAL A 96 -4.70 3.72 -9.03
N ASN A 97 -4.05 3.87 -10.18
CA ASN A 97 -4.72 3.70 -11.48
C ASN A 97 -5.09 2.23 -11.77
N GLU A 98 -4.44 1.27 -11.12
CA GLU A 98 -4.77 -0.15 -11.17
C GLU A 98 -5.71 -0.58 -10.02
N GLY A 99 -6.36 0.38 -9.34
CA GLY A 99 -7.45 0.14 -8.40
C GLY A 99 -7.06 0.11 -6.92
N ALA A 100 -5.82 0.42 -6.54
CA ALA A 100 -5.49 0.62 -5.13
C ALA A 100 -6.22 1.85 -4.56
N ALA A 101 -6.73 1.74 -3.34
CA ALA A 101 -7.34 2.85 -2.62
C ALA A 101 -6.32 3.88 -2.12
N GLY A 102 -5.04 3.52 -2.11
CA GLY A 102 -3.97 4.40 -1.65
C GLY A 102 -2.67 3.66 -1.37
N VAL A 103 -1.80 4.30 -0.61
CA VAL A 103 -0.47 3.78 -0.27
C VAL A 103 -0.21 3.85 1.25
N ASP A 104 0.60 2.92 1.75
CA ASP A 104 1.13 2.90 3.10
C ASP A 104 2.66 2.75 3.02
N MET A 105 3.34 3.88 2.75
CA MET A 105 4.75 3.97 2.41
C MET A 105 5.55 4.64 3.53
N GLY A 106 6.09 3.89 4.49
CA GLY A 106 6.95 4.44 5.54
C GLY A 106 8.31 4.91 5.01
N ARG A 107 9.15 3.97 4.58
CA ARG A 107 10.56 4.26 4.20
C ARG A 107 10.70 5.23 3.04
N ASN A 108 9.85 5.13 2.03
CA ASN A 108 9.90 6.02 0.85
C ASN A 108 9.50 7.46 1.17
N VAL A 109 8.80 7.71 2.27
CA VAL A 109 8.51 9.05 2.78
C VAL A 109 9.56 9.49 3.79
N LEU A 110 9.75 8.73 4.86
CA LEU A 110 10.57 9.15 6.01
C LEU A 110 12.07 9.22 5.69
N GLN A 111 12.54 8.47 4.69
CA GLN A 111 13.93 8.47 4.23
C GLN A 111 14.13 9.24 2.92
N ALA A 112 13.13 10.02 2.47
CA ALA A 112 13.31 10.98 1.38
C ALA A 112 14.17 12.15 1.83
N GLU A 113 14.82 12.85 0.90
CA GLU A 113 15.63 14.04 1.23
C GLU A 113 14.80 15.11 1.97
N CYS A 114 13.52 15.26 1.62
CA CYS A 114 12.58 16.12 2.33
C CYS A 114 11.25 15.35 2.56
N PRO A 115 11.07 14.72 3.74
CA PRO A 115 9.89 13.90 4.04
C PRO A 115 8.55 14.63 3.90
N SER A 116 8.48 15.89 4.33
CA SER A 116 7.25 16.70 4.25
C SER A 116 6.86 17.00 2.79
N ALA A 117 7.83 17.34 1.93
CA ALA A 117 7.60 17.53 0.51
C ALA A 117 7.20 16.22 -0.19
N MET A 118 7.83 15.09 0.20
CA MET A 118 7.51 13.77 -0.35
C MET A 118 6.09 13.34 0.03
N LEU A 119 5.66 13.59 1.26
CA LEU A 119 4.30 13.31 1.68
C LEU A 119 3.27 14.10 0.86
N GLN A 120 3.55 15.38 0.60
CA GLN A 120 2.67 16.22 -0.23
C GLN A 120 2.63 15.72 -1.68
N ALA A 121 3.77 15.36 -2.27
CA ALA A 121 3.82 14.83 -3.62
C ALA A 121 3.04 13.50 -3.76
N ILE A 122 3.19 12.59 -2.80
CA ILE A 122 2.39 11.34 -2.76
C ILE A 122 0.91 11.65 -2.61
N ARG A 123 0.54 12.61 -1.75
CA ARG A 123 -0.86 13.03 -1.60
C ARG A 123 -1.46 13.53 -2.93
N MET A 124 -0.72 14.33 -3.69
CA MET A 124 -1.14 14.79 -5.02
C MET A 124 -1.36 13.61 -5.98
N VAL A 125 -0.48 12.63 -5.96
CA VAL A 125 -0.65 11.40 -6.76
C VAL A 125 -1.90 10.63 -6.35
N VAL A 126 -2.06 10.37 -5.06
CA VAL A 126 -3.13 9.48 -4.56
C VAL A 126 -4.52 10.12 -4.63
N HIS A 127 -4.64 11.40 -4.30
CA HIS A 127 -5.95 12.06 -4.18
C HIS A 127 -6.33 12.95 -5.36
N GLU A 128 -5.36 13.41 -6.13
CA GLU A 128 -5.57 14.33 -7.24
C GLU A 128 -5.18 13.70 -8.60
N ASN A 129 -4.71 12.45 -8.57
CA ASN A 129 -4.23 11.69 -9.74
C ASN A 129 -3.20 12.45 -10.59
N VAL A 130 -2.35 13.23 -9.93
CA VAL A 130 -1.27 13.97 -10.59
C VAL A 130 -0.23 12.98 -11.11
N LYS A 131 0.20 13.18 -12.37
CA LYS A 131 1.22 12.32 -12.99
C LYS A 131 2.55 12.37 -12.24
N PRO A 132 3.32 11.27 -12.22
CA PRO A 132 4.57 11.17 -11.44
C PRO A 132 5.57 12.29 -11.73
N GLU A 133 5.72 12.69 -12.98
CA GLU A 133 6.67 13.73 -13.37
C GLU A 133 6.26 15.11 -12.82
N ALA A 134 4.96 15.41 -12.80
CA ALA A 134 4.44 16.66 -12.24
C ALA A 134 4.52 16.67 -10.72
N ALA A 135 4.20 15.54 -10.08
CA ALA A 135 4.34 15.37 -8.63
C ALA A 135 5.81 15.48 -8.18
N TYR A 136 6.75 14.96 -8.96
CA TYR A 136 8.16 15.09 -8.68
C TYR A 136 8.66 16.53 -8.82
N LYS A 137 8.19 17.28 -9.84
CA LYS A 137 8.48 18.72 -9.95
C LYS A 137 7.95 19.50 -8.74
N ALA A 138 6.75 19.18 -8.28
CA ALA A 138 6.18 19.79 -7.08
C ALA A 138 7.04 19.46 -5.84
N TYR A 139 7.46 18.20 -5.68
CA TYR A 139 8.41 17.78 -4.64
C TYR A 139 9.68 18.63 -4.62
N GLN A 140 10.31 18.81 -5.80
CA GLN A 140 11.53 19.62 -5.94
C GLN A 140 11.32 21.10 -5.59
N THR A 141 10.15 21.65 -5.90
CA THR A 141 9.79 23.03 -5.53
C THR A 141 9.60 23.15 -4.03
N LEU A 142 8.75 22.32 -3.46
CA LEU A 142 8.47 22.29 -2.00
C LEU A 142 9.73 22.06 -1.14
N MET A 143 10.67 21.26 -1.65
CA MET A 143 11.95 21.04 -0.98
C MET A 143 12.81 22.31 -0.87
N LYS A 144 12.72 23.24 -1.83
CA LYS A 144 13.43 24.52 -1.79
C LYS A 144 12.82 25.48 -0.78
N ASP A 145 11.51 25.42 -0.59
CA ASP A 145 10.77 26.29 0.33
C ASP A 145 10.97 25.91 1.81
N VAL A 146 11.47 24.70 2.07
CA VAL A 146 11.75 24.19 3.43
C VAL A 146 13.18 24.48 3.90
N LYS A 147 14.06 24.88 2.99
CA LYS A 147 15.45 25.32 3.30
C LYS A 147 15.51 26.80 3.59
#